data_da92505f1defcafbae6a8359475c49ea
#
_entry.id   da92505f1defcafbae6a8359475c49ea
#
_cell.length_a   1.000
_cell.length_b   1.000
_cell.length_c   1.000
_cell.angle_alpha   90.00
_cell.angle_beta   90.00
_cell.angle_gamma   90.00
#
_symmetry.space_group_name_H-M   'P 1'
#
loop_
_entity.id
_entity.type
_entity.pdbx_description
1 polymer ?
#
loop_
_entity_poly.entity_id
_entity_poly.type
_entity_poly.pdbx_seq_one_letter_code
_entity_poly.pdbx_strand_id
1 'polypeptide(L)'
;GEVDLLNKMVAADTISKGIQSTADQPFSVANYPRSGLSMISFSCERQTVSGKAVRQAIANCFDRDALVKAYTGNFGLKANGYFGIGQWMYQLAAGTIQPPVVDLPANATAKETAAYEKTVAQWDALSLDKLKDYPLDLDQAAKLLDQDEWRLGKDGIRAKKIDGKTVALDLTLIYPEGNAVGDALNATLTENLAAIGVRLTVKAVPMNELLDIYYRRVARDCDMIYLATNFGTVFDPSTTYSTDEAYVKTVNRTGIRDKKLAQLAVDMRKTEPGDVLSYCQKWVAFQERWTEVLSAIPVYSNVYFDFYTTRLQNYRVTENQTWTQAIVGATL
;
A
#
# COMPACT_ATOMS: atom_id res chain seq x y z
N GLY A 1 33.92 -7.28 0.50
CA GLY A 1 34.05 -8.08 1.68
C GLY A 1 33.90 -7.36 3.02
N GLU A 2 33.25 -6.17 3.07
CA GLU A 2 33.02 -5.46 4.34
C GLU A 2 31.77 -5.98 5.06
N VAL A 3 30.81 -6.57 4.33
CA VAL A 3 29.58 -7.16 4.86
C VAL A 3 29.28 -8.48 4.18
N ASP A 4 28.64 -9.40 4.90
CA ASP A 4 28.25 -10.71 4.38
C ASP A 4 26.82 -10.76 3.83
N LEU A 5 26.00 -9.76 4.14
CA LEU A 5 24.59 -9.69 3.73
C LEU A 5 24.15 -8.25 3.47
N LEU A 6 23.58 -8.01 2.29
CA LEU A 6 22.79 -6.84 1.94
C LEU A 6 21.34 -7.27 1.78
N ASN A 7 20.46 -6.87 2.69
CA ASN A 7 19.07 -7.33 2.71
C ASN A 7 18.08 -6.29 2.20
N LYS A 8 16.96 -6.74 1.65
CA LYS A 8 15.81 -5.93 1.23
C LYS A 8 16.15 -4.84 0.21
N MET A 9 16.99 -5.15 -0.76
CA MET A 9 17.26 -4.24 -1.88
C MET A 9 16.01 -4.11 -2.76
N VAL A 10 15.67 -2.89 -3.16
CA VAL A 10 14.45 -2.55 -3.92
C VAL A 10 14.76 -1.81 -5.21
N ALA A 11 15.74 -0.90 -5.20
CA ALA A 11 16.07 -0.08 -6.36
C ALA A 11 16.59 -0.93 -7.52
N ALA A 12 16.00 -0.76 -8.70
CA ALA A 12 16.29 -1.56 -9.89
C ALA A 12 17.79 -1.60 -10.25
N ASP A 13 18.47 -0.45 -10.18
CA ASP A 13 19.91 -0.36 -10.47
C ASP A 13 20.75 -1.16 -9.47
N THR A 14 20.41 -1.11 -8.20
CA THR A 14 21.10 -1.86 -7.14
C THR A 14 20.89 -3.36 -7.33
N ILE A 15 19.66 -3.77 -7.63
CA ILE A 15 19.34 -5.18 -7.90
C ILE A 15 20.09 -5.68 -9.13
N SER A 16 20.09 -4.92 -10.23
CA SER A 16 20.78 -5.29 -11.46
C SER A 16 22.28 -5.47 -11.25
N LYS A 17 22.93 -4.54 -10.53
CA LYS A 17 24.35 -4.65 -10.16
C LYS A 17 24.62 -5.86 -9.26
N GLY A 18 23.73 -6.11 -8.28
CA GLY A 18 23.84 -7.27 -7.41
C GLY A 18 23.73 -8.59 -8.18
N ILE A 19 22.77 -8.72 -9.09
CA ILE A 19 22.62 -9.91 -9.95
C ILE A 19 23.86 -10.12 -10.83
N GLN A 20 24.40 -9.07 -11.45
CA GLN A 20 25.64 -9.17 -12.22
C GLN A 20 26.81 -9.66 -11.36
N SER A 21 26.92 -9.18 -10.13
CA SER A 21 27.99 -9.59 -9.21
C SER A 21 27.91 -11.08 -8.82
N THR A 22 26.72 -11.70 -8.86
CA THR A 22 26.60 -13.14 -8.56
C THR A 22 27.20 -14.04 -9.66
N ALA A 23 27.38 -13.52 -10.88
CA ALA A 23 28.00 -14.26 -11.98
C ALA A 23 29.52 -14.39 -11.84
N ASP A 24 30.20 -13.37 -11.31
CA ASP A 24 31.65 -13.25 -11.34
C ASP A 24 32.31 -13.29 -9.95
N GLN A 25 31.51 -13.24 -8.88
CA GLN A 25 31.97 -13.13 -7.49
C GLN A 25 31.31 -14.21 -6.62
N PRO A 26 31.88 -14.52 -5.45
CA PRO A 26 31.33 -15.54 -4.54
C PRO A 26 30.10 -14.98 -3.76
N PHE A 27 29.10 -14.54 -4.49
CA PHE A 27 27.83 -14.05 -3.96
C PHE A 27 26.67 -14.92 -4.42
N SER A 28 25.67 -15.00 -3.55
CA SER A 28 24.37 -15.61 -3.81
C SER A 28 23.26 -14.57 -3.70
N VAL A 29 22.10 -14.87 -4.29
CA VAL A 29 20.92 -14.04 -4.22
C VAL A 29 19.71 -14.85 -3.77
N ALA A 30 18.92 -14.28 -2.87
CA ALA A 30 17.58 -14.74 -2.58
C ALA A 30 16.59 -13.60 -2.88
N ASN A 31 15.41 -13.94 -3.34
CA ASN A 31 14.36 -12.95 -3.56
C ASN A 31 13.00 -13.48 -3.05
N TYR A 32 12.14 -12.57 -2.65
CA TYR A 32 10.81 -12.89 -2.13
C TYR A 32 9.87 -11.69 -2.27
N PRO A 33 8.57 -11.94 -2.55
CA PRO A 33 7.60 -10.87 -2.70
C PRO A 33 7.34 -10.20 -1.35
N ARG A 34 7.20 -8.89 -1.35
CA ARG A 34 6.96 -8.10 -0.15
C ARG A 34 5.52 -8.24 0.31
N SER A 35 5.30 -8.58 1.57
CA SER A 35 3.98 -8.57 2.22
C SER A 35 3.58 -7.17 2.71
N GLY A 36 3.85 -6.14 1.93
CA GLY A 36 3.56 -4.75 2.26
C GLY A 36 3.65 -3.85 1.06
N LEU A 37 3.44 -2.55 1.28
CA LEU A 37 3.44 -1.55 0.20
C LEU A 37 4.07 -0.25 0.65
N SER A 38 4.45 0.57 -0.32
CA SER A 38 4.76 1.99 -0.15
C SER A 38 3.51 2.79 -0.48
N MET A 39 3.22 3.83 0.30
CA MET A 39 1.98 4.62 0.19
C MET A 39 2.18 6.06 0.61
N ILE A 40 1.29 6.94 0.15
CA ILE A 40 1.09 8.29 0.67
C ILE A 40 -0.13 8.26 1.59
N SER A 41 0.08 8.32 2.89
CA SER A 41 -0.98 8.29 3.90
C SER A 41 -1.54 9.68 4.12
N PHE A 42 -2.86 9.86 4.16
CA PHE A 42 -3.52 11.13 4.44
C PHE A 42 -3.75 11.35 5.93
N SER A 43 -3.69 12.61 6.36
CA SER A 43 -4.16 13.07 7.67
C SER A 43 -5.64 13.43 7.58
N CYS A 44 -6.53 12.44 7.48
CA CYS A 44 -7.95 12.63 7.14
C CYS A 44 -8.75 13.48 8.15
N GLU A 45 -8.18 13.85 9.28
CA GLU A 45 -8.77 14.78 10.26
C GLU A 45 -8.56 16.26 9.85
N ARG A 46 -7.59 16.55 8.97
CA ARG A 46 -7.34 17.91 8.51
C ARG A 46 -8.39 18.32 7.47
N GLN A 47 -8.94 19.52 7.62
CA GLN A 47 -10.02 20.01 6.74
C GLN A 47 -9.65 19.98 5.25
N THR A 48 -8.38 20.16 4.93
CA THR A 48 -7.83 20.12 3.57
C THR A 48 -8.02 18.77 2.87
N VAL A 49 -7.84 17.66 3.59
CA VAL A 49 -7.87 16.30 3.04
C VAL A 49 -8.91 15.38 3.69
N SER A 50 -9.82 15.95 4.52
CA SER A 50 -10.92 15.19 5.12
C SER A 50 -11.91 14.69 4.06
N GLY A 51 -12.18 15.50 3.02
CA GLY A 51 -13.05 15.17 1.91
C GLY A 51 -12.45 14.11 0.96
N LYS A 52 -13.26 13.13 0.60
CA LYS A 52 -12.87 12.06 -0.35
C LYS A 52 -12.46 12.64 -1.71
N ALA A 53 -13.17 13.65 -2.19
CA ALA A 53 -12.92 14.26 -3.50
C ALA A 53 -11.50 14.84 -3.61
N VAL A 54 -10.99 15.51 -2.57
CA VAL A 54 -9.63 16.04 -2.55
C VAL A 54 -8.59 14.91 -2.61
N ARG A 55 -8.78 13.85 -1.82
CA ARG A 55 -7.84 12.72 -1.82
C ARG A 55 -7.80 12.01 -3.18
N GLN A 56 -8.95 11.83 -3.82
CA GLN A 56 -9.06 11.24 -5.16
C GLN A 56 -8.46 12.17 -6.23
N ALA A 57 -8.66 13.49 -6.13
CA ALA A 57 -8.04 14.45 -7.03
C ALA A 57 -6.50 14.40 -6.93
N ILE A 58 -5.95 14.36 -5.71
CA ILE A 58 -4.50 14.21 -5.50
C ILE A 58 -3.98 12.91 -6.13
N ALA A 59 -4.71 11.80 -5.99
CA ALA A 59 -4.32 10.53 -6.58
C ALA A 59 -4.29 10.57 -8.12
N ASN A 60 -5.23 11.30 -8.77
CA ASN A 60 -5.24 11.51 -10.22
C ASN A 60 -4.17 12.51 -10.70
N CYS A 61 -3.42 13.17 -9.80
CA CYS A 61 -2.27 14.00 -10.14
C CYS A 61 -0.95 13.25 -10.11
N PHE A 62 -0.97 11.94 -9.80
CA PHE A 62 0.23 11.18 -9.55
C PHE A 62 0.42 10.05 -10.58
N ASP A 63 1.46 10.18 -11.43
CA ASP A 63 1.86 9.10 -12.35
C ASP A 63 2.59 7.99 -11.60
N ARG A 64 1.80 7.09 -10.99
CA ARG A 64 2.33 5.95 -10.23
C ARG A 64 3.01 4.93 -11.13
N ASP A 65 2.52 4.74 -12.36
CA ASP A 65 3.08 3.77 -13.29
C ASP A 65 4.49 4.18 -13.72
N ALA A 66 4.71 5.45 -14.07
CA ALA A 66 6.02 5.97 -14.41
C ALA A 66 7.00 5.89 -13.21
N LEU A 67 6.55 6.26 -12.00
CA LEU A 67 7.39 6.19 -10.80
C LEU A 67 7.80 4.75 -10.48
N VAL A 68 6.84 3.81 -10.49
CA VAL A 68 7.10 2.40 -10.18
C VAL A 68 8.08 1.81 -11.17
N LYS A 69 7.87 2.05 -12.47
CA LYS A 69 8.78 1.59 -13.52
C LYS A 69 10.19 2.16 -13.36
N ALA A 70 10.31 3.44 -13.05
CA ALA A 70 11.61 4.11 -12.88
C ALA A 70 12.37 3.61 -11.64
N TYR A 71 11.67 3.39 -10.51
CA TYR A 71 12.31 3.05 -9.24
C TYR A 71 12.51 1.55 -9.06
N THR A 72 11.49 0.73 -9.34
CA THR A 72 11.56 -0.72 -9.12
C THR A 72 11.91 -1.51 -10.39
N GLY A 73 11.88 -0.87 -11.56
CA GLY A 73 12.02 -1.56 -12.83
C GLY A 73 10.96 -2.66 -12.99
N ASN A 74 11.41 -3.88 -13.29
CA ASN A 74 10.52 -5.06 -13.38
C ASN A 74 10.38 -5.82 -12.04
N PHE A 75 10.92 -5.28 -10.94
CA PHE A 75 10.94 -5.94 -9.63
C PHE A 75 9.85 -5.41 -8.69
N GLY A 76 8.88 -4.66 -9.21
CA GLY A 76 7.74 -4.15 -8.45
C GLY A 76 6.52 -3.93 -9.34
N LEU A 77 5.37 -3.84 -8.68
CA LEU A 77 4.08 -3.60 -9.30
C LEU A 77 3.42 -2.39 -8.65
N LYS A 78 2.68 -1.60 -9.45
CA LYS A 78 1.78 -0.59 -8.93
C LYS A 78 0.78 -1.26 -7.98
N ALA A 79 0.69 -0.75 -6.75
CA ALA A 79 -0.29 -1.22 -5.80
C ALA A 79 -1.63 -0.50 -6.04
N ASN A 80 -2.70 -1.27 -6.17
CA ASN A 80 -4.06 -0.75 -6.35
C ASN A 80 -4.96 -1.03 -5.14
N GLY A 81 -4.38 -1.31 -3.97
CA GLY A 81 -5.11 -1.56 -2.73
C GLY A 81 -4.19 -1.56 -1.51
N TYR A 82 -4.74 -1.86 -0.36
CA TYR A 82 -4.03 -1.95 0.92
C TYR A 82 -3.49 -3.35 1.14
N PHE A 83 -2.55 -3.73 0.30
CA PHE A 83 -1.92 -5.05 0.31
C PHE A 83 -0.51 -5.04 -0.26
N GLY A 84 0.24 -6.08 0.04
CA GLY A 84 1.51 -6.40 -0.61
C GLY A 84 1.37 -7.64 -1.50
N ILE A 85 2.19 -7.72 -2.56
CA ILE A 85 2.17 -8.84 -3.51
C ILE A 85 2.60 -10.19 -2.89
N GLY A 86 3.23 -10.16 -1.70
CA GLY A 86 3.57 -11.36 -0.93
C GLY A 86 2.47 -11.84 0.01
N GLN A 87 1.32 -11.15 0.11
CA GLN A 87 0.21 -11.64 0.93
C GLN A 87 -0.56 -12.74 0.20
N TRP A 88 -0.83 -13.84 0.91
CA TRP A 88 -1.51 -15.01 0.34
C TRP A 88 -2.92 -14.69 -0.20
N MET A 89 -3.66 -13.75 0.41
CA MET A 89 -4.96 -13.31 -0.10
C MET A 89 -4.84 -12.65 -1.48
N TYR A 90 -3.81 -11.81 -1.65
CA TYR A 90 -3.51 -11.21 -2.94
C TYR A 90 -3.13 -12.27 -3.96
N GLN A 91 -2.26 -13.20 -3.59
CA GLN A 91 -1.79 -14.27 -4.47
C GLN A 91 -2.93 -15.17 -4.95
N LEU A 92 -3.90 -15.49 -4.07
CA LEU A 92 -5.13 -16.20 -4.44
C LEU A 92 -6.02 -15.38 -5.40
N ALA A 93 -6.28 -14.11 -5.06
CA ALA A 93 -7.14 -13.25 -5.88
C ALA A 93 -6.50 -12.87 -7.23
N ALA A 94 -5.17 -12.86 -7.31
CA ALA A 94 -4.40 -12.64 -8.54
C ALA A 94 -4.12 -13.93 -9.33
N GLY A 95 -4.53 -15.09 -8.82
CA GLY A 95 -4.31 -16.40 -9.47
C GLY A 95 -2.85 -16.86 -9.52
N THR A 96 -1.97 -16.30 -8.69
CA THR A 96 -0.54 -16.68 -8.65
C THR A 96 -0.29 -17.93 -7.80
N ILE A 97 -1.20 -18.27 -6.89
CA ILE A 97 -1.27 -19.55 -6.19
C ILE A 97 -2.65 -20.16 -6.36
N GLN A 98 -2.69 -21.51 -6.31
CA GLN A 98 -3.94 -22.23 -6.46
C GLN A 98 -4.79 -22.17 -5.18
N PRO A 99 -6.13 -22.05 -5.30
CA PRO A 99 -7.04 -22.17 -4.18
C PRO A 99 -6.93 -23.54 -3.48
N PRO A 100 -7.11 -23.61 -2.16
CA PRO A 100 -7.10 -24.87 -1.43
C PRO A 100 -8.44 -25.62 -1.61
N VAL A 101 -8.70 -26.11 -2.82
CA VAL A 101 -9.89 -26.91 -3.13
C VAL A 101 -9.53 -28.39 -3.00
N VAL A 102 -10.34 -29.11 -2.24
CA VAL A 102 -10.16 -30.57 -2.08
C VAL A 102 -10.75 -31.27 -3.30
N ASP A 103 -9.99 -32.14 -3.94
CA ASP A 103 -10.46 -32.91 -5.09
C ASP A 103 -11.69 -33.76 -4.75
N LEU A 104 -12.61 -33.84 -5.71
CA LEU A 104 -13.75 -34.73 -5.61
C LEU A 104 -13.32 -36.20 -5.64
N PRO A 105 -13.81 -37.05 -4.71
CA PRO A 105 -13.61 -38.47 -4.81
C PRO A 105 -14.31 -39.07 -6.05
N ALA A 106 -13.75 -40.11 -6.62
CA ALA A 106 -14.26 -40.77 -7.82
C ALA A 106 -15.73 -41.25 -7.71
N ASN A 107 -16.23 -41.46 -6.50
CA ASN A 107 -17.58 -41.89 -6.19
C ASN A 107 -18.44 -40.77 -5.57
N ALA A 108 -18.11 -39.51 -5.82
CA ALA A 108 -18.85 -38.38 -5.29
C ALA A 108 -20.34 -38.44 -5.70
N THR A 109 -21.21 -38.09 -4.79
CA THR A 109 -22.64 -37.96 -5.05
C THR A 109 -22.92 -36.67 -5.87
N ALA A 110 -24.06 -36.62 -6.53
CA ALA A 110 -24.49 -35.44 -7.26
C ALA A 110 -24.53 -34.16 -6.39
N LYS A 111 -24.88 -34.32 -5.09
CA LYS A 111 -24.88 -33.22 -4.11
C LYS A 111 -23.46 -32.73 -3.81
N GLU A 112 -22.51 -33.62 -3.65
CA GLU A 112 -21.09 -33.29 -3.41
C GLU A 112 -20.47 -32.64 -4.65
N THR A 113 -20.78 -33.16 -5.84
CA THR A 113 -20.35 -32.56 -7.12
C THR A 113 -20.87 -31.13 -7.24
N ALA A 114 -22.17 -30.90 -7.02
CA ALA A 114 -22.73 -29.55 -7.09
C ALA A 114 -22.14 -28.59 -6.05
N ALA A 115 -21.83 -29.08 -4.83
CA ALA A 115 -21.17 -28.28 -3.83
C ALA A 115 -19.73 -27.92 -4.20
N TYR A 116 -18.99 -28.85 -4.77
CA TYR A 116 -17.65 -28.63 -5.31
C TYR A 116 -17.66 -27.61 -6.44
N GLU A 117 -18.48 -27.79 -7.44
CA GLU A 117 -18.63 -26.87 -8.58
C GLU A 117 -18.96 -25.45 -8.12
N LYS A 118 -19.85 -25.31 -7.13
CA LYS A 118 -20.18 -24.04 -6.51
C LYS A 118 -18.96 -23.41 -5.83
N THR A 119 -18.17 -24.20 -5.11
CA THR A 119 -16.96 -23.71 -4.45
C THR A 119 -15.90 -23.25 -5.45
N VAL A 120 -15.68 -24.03 -6.52
CA VAL A 120 -14.77 -23.65 -7.61
C VAL A 120 -15.24 -22.34 -8.24
N ALA A 121 -16.51 -22.24 -8.62
CA ALA A 121 -17.07 -21.01 -9.19
C ALA A 121 -16.93 -19.78 -8.28
N GLN A 122 -16.99 -19.96 -6.95
CA GLN A 122 -16.76 -18.87 -5.99
C GLN A 122 -15.28 -18.44 -5.93
N TRP A 123 -14.33 -19.38 -6.08
CA TRP A 123 -12.92 -19.06 -6.20
C TRP A 123 -12.62 -18.35 -7.53
N ASP A 124 -13.17 -18.81 -8.63
CA ASP A 124 -13.02 -18.20 -9.95
C ASP A 124 -13.61 -16.78 -10.04
N ALA A 125 -14.62 -16.51 -9.22
CA ALA A 125 -15.21 -15.18 -9.09
C ALA A 125 -14.41 -14.22 -8.19
N LEU A 126 -13.39 -14.71 -7.49
CA LEU A 126 -12.54 -13.87 -6.65
C LEU A 126 -11.63 -13.01 -7.55
N SER A 127 -11.85 -11.70 -7.56
CA SER A 127 -11.16 -10.78 -8.44
C SER A 127 -10.88 -9.44 -7.77
N LEU A 128 -9.82 -8.76 -8.22
CA LEU A 128 -9.46 -7.40 -7.84
C LEU A 128 -9.89 -6.35 -8.88
N ASP A 129 -10.61 -6.73 -9.92
CA ASP A 129 -10.97 -5.85 -11.06
C ASP A 129 -11.89 -4.68 -10.68
N LYS A 130 -12.58 -4.79 -9.53
CA LYS A 130 -13.46 -3.73 -9.03
C LYS A 130 -12.75 -2.70 -8.16
N LEU A 131 -11.47 -2.87 -7.89
CA LEU A 131 -10.70 -1.88 -7.16
C LEU A 131 -10.67 -0.57 -7.94
N LYS A 132 -10.87 0.54 -7.24
CA LYS A 132 -10.75 1.86 -7.88
C LYS A 132 -9.29 2.14 -8.18
N ASP A 133 -9.01 2.43 -9.43
CA ASP A 133 -7.72 2.97 -9.88
C ASP A 133 -7.86 4.48 -10.12
N TYR A 134 -6.75 5.18 -9.94
CA TYR A 134 -6.63 6.62 -10.11
C TYR A 134 -5.42 6.88 -11.01
N PRO A 135 -5.58 6.73 -12.34
CA PRO A 135 -4.52 7.06 -13.30
C PRO A 135 -4.28 8.57 -13.31
N LEU A 136 -3.12 8.98 -13.83
CA LEU A 136 -2.84 10.40 -14.06
C LEU A 136 -3.90 10.99 -14.99
N ASP A 137 -4.72 11.90 -14.47
CA ASP A 137 -5.80 12.59 -15.18
C ASP A 137 -6.09 13.92 -14.48
N LEU A 138 -5.47 15.01 -14.96
CA LEU A 138 -5.62 16.32 -14.35
C LEU A 138 -7.02 16.93 -14.56
N ASP A 139 -7.68 16.58 -15.66
CA ASP A 139 -9.05 17.05 -15.94
C ASP A 139 -10.04 16.41 -14.96
N GLN A 140 -9.90 15.10 -14.73
CA GLN A 140 -10.71 14.40 -13.72
C GLN A 140 -10.40 14.91 -12.31
N ALA A 141 -9.13 15.20 -12.00
CA ALA A 141 -8.75 15.79 -10.71
C ALA A 141 -9.39 17.16 -10.48
N ALA A 142 -9.31 18.05 -11.46
CA ALA A 142 -9.96 19.37 -11.40
C ALA A 142 -11.48 19.25 -11.25
N LYS A 143 -12.11 18.38 -12.03
CA LYS A 143 -13.55 18.11 -11.97
C LYS A 143 -14.01 17.62 -10.59
N LEU A 144 -13.27 16.73 -9.94
CA LEU A 144 -13.55 16.27 -8.58
C LEU A 144 -13.54 17.44 -7.58
N LEU A 145 -12.57 18.34 -7.70
CA LEU A 145 -12.48 19.53 -6.84
C LEU A 145 -13.64 20.51 -7.10
N ASP A 146 -13.99 20.71 -8.38
CA ASP A 146 -15.11 21.57 -8.75
C ASP A 146 -16.46 21.03 -8.24
N GLN A 147 -16.68 19.73 -8.32
CA GLN A 147 -17.89 19.07 -7.83
C GLN A 147 -17.98 19.15 -6.30
N ASP A 148 -16.87 19.14 -5.58
CA ASP A 148 -16.81 19.31 -4.14
C ASP A 148 -16.65 20.79 -3.72
N GLU A 149 -16.99 21.74 -4.60
CA GLU A 149 -17.05 23.19 -4.35
C GLU A 149 -15.71 23.85 -3.97
N TRP A 150 -14.58 23.26 -4.28
CA TRP A 150 -13.28 23.89 -4.18
C TRP A 150 -13.07 24.84 -5.36
N ARG A 151 -13.23 26.14 -5.15
CA ARG A 151 -13.16 27.17 -6.20
C ARG A 151 -11.80 27.79 -6.30
N LEU A 152 -11.37 28.06 -7.52
CA LEU A 152 -10.09 28.75 -7.80
C LEU A 152 -10.15 30.17 -7.27
N GLY A 153 -9.21 30.54 -6.41
CA GLY A 153 -9.04 31.89 -5.87
C GLY A 153 -8.32 32.81 -6.84
N LYS A 154 -8.24 34.10 -6.50
CA LYS A 154 -7.52 35.10 -7.29
C LYS A 154 -6.00 34.86 -7.30
N ASP A 155 -5.51 34.18 -6.30
CA ASP A 155 -4.11 33.77 -6.13
C ASP A 155 -3.75 32.46 -6.87
N GLY A 156 -4.72 31.89 -7.62
CA GLY A 156 -4.56 30.64 -8.33
C GLY A 156 -4.68 29.39 -7.45
N ILE A 157 -5.00 29.54 -6.15
CA ILE A 157 -5.17 28.41 -5.25
C ILE A 157 -6.66 28.17 -4.99
N ARG A 158 -7.08 26.90 -5.02
CA ARG A 158 -8.45 26.52 -4.72
C ARG A 158 -8.74 26.64 -3.23
N ALA A 159 -9.93 27.13 -2.92
CA ALA A 159 -10.41 27.29 -1.56
C ALA A 159 -11.89 26.94 -1.45
N LYS A 160 -12.31 26.54 -0.25
CA LYS A 160 -13.69 26.21 0.11
C LYS A 160 -14.05 26.80 1.48
N LYS A 161 -15.30 27.18 1.70
CA LYS A 161 -15.78 27.54 3.03
C LYS A 161 -16.15 26.26 3.81
N ILE A 162 -15.49 26.05 4.94
CA ILE A 162 -15.75 24.93 5.86
C ILE A 162 -15.95 25.54 7.25
N ASP A 163 -17.09 25.26 7.88
CA ASP A 163 -17.47 25.81 9.20
C ASP A 163 -17.31 27.35 9.31
N GLY A 164 -17.69 28.05 8.23
CA GLY A 164 -17.60 29.50 8.14
C GLY A 164 -16.21 30.07 7.87
N LYS A 165 -15.17 29.27 7.83
CA LYS A 165 -13.78 29.68 7.54
C LYS A 165 -13.41 29.32 6.11
N THR A 166 -12.62 30.16 5.45
CA THR A 166 -12.02 29.82 4.15
C THR A 166 -10.81 28.94 4.37
N VAL A 167 -10.86 27.73 3.82
CA VAL A 167 -9.75 26.76 3.80
C VAL A 167 -9.19 26.73 2.40
N ALA A 168 -7.90 26.97 2.24
CA ALA A 168 -7.19 26.86 0.96
C ALA A 168 -6.56 25.46 0.83
N LEU A 169 -6.43 24.95 -0.42
CA LEU A 169 -5.68 23.75 -0.72
C LEU A 169 -4.18 24.09 -0.78
N ASP A 170 -3.62 24.38 0.39
CA ASP A 170 -2.19 24.56 0.64
C ASP A 170 -1.73 23.41 1.51
N LEU A 171 -1.11 22.40 0.89
CA LEU A 171 -0.87 21.08 1.45
C LEU A 171 0.60 20.90 1.79
N THR A 172 0.85 20.07 2.81
CA THR A 172 2.20 19.61 3.17
C THR A 172 2.28 18.10 3.11
N LEU A 173 3.28 17.60 2.36
CA LEU A 173 3.70 16.20 2.33
C LEU A 173 5.08 16.07 2.99
N ILE A 174 5.22 15.15 3.93
CA ILE A 174 6.52 14.80 4.51
C ILE A 174 6.95 13.40 4.07
N TYR A 175 8.26 13.19 3.94
CA TYR A 175 8.86 11.91 3.58
C TYR A 175 10.23 11.73 4.27
N PRO A 176 10.75 10.49 4.39
CA PRO A 176 12.04 10.25 5.03
C PRO A 176 13.20 10.86 4.23
N GLU A 177 14.13 11.56 4.89
CA GLU A 177 15.37 12.05 4.29
C GLU A 177 16.13 10.94 3.56
N GLY A 178 16.72 11.27 2.41
CA GLY A 178 17.49 10.33 1.58
C GLY A 178 16.64 9.29 0.83
N ASN A 179 15.31 9.46 0.82
CA ASN A 179 14.42 8.57 0.09
C ASN A 179 14.20 9.04 -1.35
N ALA A 180 14.77 8.31 -2.32
CA ALA A 180 14.71 8.65 -3.75
C ALA A 180 13.27 8.74 -4.31
N VAL A 181 12.32 7.98 -3.74
CA VAL A 181 10.90 8.07 -4.13
C VAL A 181 10.31 9.40 -3.67
N GLY A 182 10.65 9.87 -2.46
CA GLY A 182 10.22 11.17 -1.97
C GLY A 182 10.72 12.32 -2.85
N ASP A 183 11.97 12.24 -3.30
CA ASP A 183 12.54 13.24 -4.22
C ASP A 183 11.80 13.24 -5.58
N ALA A 184 11.45 12.06 -6.11
CA ALA A 184 10.67 11.94 -7.34
C ALA A 184 9.23 12.46 -7.18
N LEU A 185 8.60 12.24 -6.01
CA LEU A 185 7.29 12.81 -5.67
C LEU A 185 7.31 14.33 -5.68
N ASN A 186 8.38 14.95 -5.13
CA ASN A 186 8.52 16.39 -5.14
C ASN A 186 8.58 16.95 -6.57
N ALA A 187 9.31 16.29 -7.45
CA ALA A 187 9.49 16.77 -8.83
C ALA A 187 8.18 16.71 -9.65
N THR A 188 7.38 15.64 -9.51
CA THR A 188 6.23 15.37 -10.39
C THR A 188 4.89 15.79 -9.80
N LEU A 189 4.64 15.46 -8.54
CA LEU A 189 3.34 15.70 -7.91
C LEU A 189 3.10 17.21 -7.67
N THR A 190 4.15 17.96 -7.35
CA THR A 190 4.05 19.42 -7.09
C THR A 190 3.58 20.16 -8.33
N GLU A 191 4.14 19.85 -9.51
CA GLU A 191 3.76 20.48 -10.78
C GLU A 191 2.32 20.15 -11.16
N ASN A 192 1.95 18.88 -11.12
CA ASN A 192 0.59 18.42 -11.47
C ASN A 192 -0.48 19.01 -10.54
N LEU A 193 -0.22 19.09 -9.25
CA LEU A 193 -1.14 19.73 -8.29
C LEU A 193 -1.26 21.24 -8.52
N ALA A 194 -0.15 21.93 -8.83
CA ALA A 194 -0.18 23.35 -9.16
C ALA A 194 -1.03 23.63 -10.40
N ALA A 195 -0.99 22.77 -11.42
CA ALA A 195 -1.79 22.89 -12.64
C ALA A 195 -3.30 22.87 -12.36
N ILE A 196 -3.76 22.23 -11.29
CA ILE A 196 -5.17 22.19 -10.89
C ILE A 196 -5.50 23.14 -9.74
N GLY A 197 -4.61 24.06 -9.37
CA GLY A 197 -4.84 25.05 -8.33
C GLY A 197 -4.66 24.55 -6.90
N VAL A 198 -3.80 23.57 -6.69
CA VAL A 198 -3.42 23.04 -5.36
C VAL A 198 -1.94 23.33 -5.12
N ARG A 199 -1.62 24.00 -4.03
CA ARG A 199 -0.22 24.22 -3.61
C ARG A 199 0.24 23.01 -2.80
N LEU A 200 1.42 22.48 -3.11
CA LEU A 200 2.05 21.42 -2.34
C LEU A 200 3.45 21.84 -1.89
N THR A 201 3.71 21.73 -0.59
CA THR A 201 5.04 21.81 0.00
C THR A 201 5.50 20.41 0.36
N VAL A 202 6.61 19.96 -0.20
CA VAL A 202 7.20 18.65 0.10
C VAL A 202 8.42 18.83 0.98
N LYS A 203 8.48 18.09 2.12
CA LYS A 203 9.56 18.23 3.11
C LYS A 203 10.17 16.87 3.42
N ALA A 204 11.49 16.76 3.25
CA ALA A 204 12.26 15.66 3.81
C ALA A 204 12.45 15.87 5.31
N VAL A 205 12.25 14.83 6.10
CA VAL A 205 12.43 14.86 7.55
C VAL A 205 13.17 13.60 8.03
N PRO A 206 13.91 13.67 9.15
CA PRO A 206 14.54 12.50 9.73
C PRO A 206 13.53 11.39 10.00
N MET A 207 13.92 10.12 9.80
CA MET A 207 13.01 8.98 9.93
C MET A 207 12.35 8.90 11.32
N ASN A 208 13.08 9.19 12.40
CA ASN A 208 12.55 9.20 13.77
C ASN A 208 11.45 10.26 13.94
N GLU A 209 11.66 11.47 13.42
CA GLU A 209 10.66 12.54 13.45
C GLU A 209 9.41 12.15 12.65
N LEU A 210 9.58 11.62 11.44
CA LEU A 210 8.46 11.12 10.61
C LEU A 210 7.66 10.06 11.35
N LEU A 211 8.33 9.12 12.02
CA LEU A 211 7.66 8.05 12.76
C LEU A 211 6.91 8.59 13.99
N ASP A 212 7.43 9.60 14.68
CA ASP A 212 6.73 10.23 15.80
C ASP A 212 5.46 10.94 15.35
N ILE A 213 5.51 11.62 14.21
CA ILE A 213 4.33 12.23 13.57
C ILE A 213 3.35 11.14 13.10
N TYR A 214 3.82 10.12 12.41
CA TYR A 214 2.99 9.03 11.88
C TYR A 214 2.31 8.24 13.00
N TYR A 215 3.04 7.91 14.07
CA TYR A 215 2.49 7.19 15.23
C TYR A 215 1.74 8.08 16.22
N ARG A 216 1.52 9.36 15.89
CA ARG A 216 0.77 10.32 16.71
C ARG A 216 1.40 10.52 18.12
N ARG A 217 2.70 10.41 18.24
CA ARG A 217 3.43 10.72 19.48
C ARG A 217 3.59 12.23 19.67
N VAL A 218 3.58 12.97 18.55
CA VAL A 218 3.61 14.44 18.49
C VAL A 218 2.46 14.94 17.62
N ALA A 219 2.21 16.26 17.65
CA ALA A 219 1.21 16.91 16.80
C ALA A 219 1.51 16.68 15.31
N ARG A 220 0.45 16.55 14.51
CA ARG A 220 0.54 16.30 13.07
C ARG A 220 0.15 17.55 12.29
N ASP A 221 1.14 18.25 11.75
CA ASP A 221 0.95 19.48 10.97
C ASP A 221 1.10 19.26 9.44
N CYS A 222 1.11 18.01 8.99
CA CYS A 222 1.16 17.65 7.57
C CYS A 222 -0.14 17.01 7.11
N ASP A 223 -0.46 17.20 5.83
CA ASP A 223 -1.65 16.63 5.19
C ASP A 223 -1.40 15.22 4.68
N MET A 224 -0.15 14.94 4.32
CA MET A 224 0.27 13.66 3.74
C MET A 224 1.62 13.22 4.29
N ILE A 225 1.78 11.90 4.40
CA ILE A 225 3.03 11.25 4.81
C ILE A 225 3.34 10.13 3.82
N TYR A 226 4.48 10.22 3.12
CA TYR A 226 4.98 9.12 2.33
C TYR A 226 5.82 8.17 3.19
N LEU A 227 5.45 6.92 3.22
CA LEU A 227 6.19 5.86 3.90
C LEU A 227 5.81 4.48 3.36
N ALA A 228 6.52 3.48 3.86
CA ALA A 228 6.30 2.09 3.57
C ALA A 228 5.77 1.34 4.80
N THR A 229 4.92 0.35 4.59
CA THR A 229 4.46 -0.57 5.63
C THR A 229 4.66 -2.01 5.19
N ASN A 230 4.78 -2.94 6.16
CA ASN A 230 4.69 -4.37 5.94
C ASN A 230 3.58 -4.94 6.82
N PHE A 231 2.89 -5.94 6.30
CA PHE A 231 1.84 -6.66 7.01
C PHE A 231 2.39 -7.96 7.56
N GLY A 232 1.86 -8.40 8.69
CA GLY A 232 2.10 -9.75 9.20
C GLY A 232 1.33 -10.80 8.39
N THR A 233 1.63 -12.08 8.64
CA THR A 233 0.93 -13.22 8.03
C THR A 233 -0.56 -13.18 8.33
N VAL A 234 -0.94 -12.75 9.53
CA VAL A 234 -2.33 -12.46 9.89
C VAL A 234 -2.62 -10.99 9.58
N PHE A 235 -3.50 -10.75 8.61
CA PHE A 235 -3.93 -9.42 8.23
C PHE A 235 -5.24 -9.06 8.94
N ASP A 236 -5.15 -8.24 9.98
CA ASP A 236 -6.31 -7.73 10.72
C ASP A 236 -6.32 -6.19 10.74
N PRO A 237 -7.07 -5.53 9.84
CA PRO A 237 -7.18 -4.08 9.81
C PRO A 237 -8.25 -3.50 10.76
N SER A 238 -8.90 -4.30 11.59
CA SER A 238 -10.07 -3.90 12.39
C SER A 238 -9.81 -2.75 13.37
N THR A 239 -8.62 -2.71 13.97
CA THR A 239 -8.22 -1.58 14.84
C THR A 239 -7.69 -0.39 14.05
N THR A 240 -6.97 -0.66 12.94
CA THR A 240 -6.38 0.39 12.07
C THR A 240 -7.46 1.26 11.42
N TYR A 241 -8.61 0.69 11.10
CA TYR A 241 -9.74 1.39 10.47
C TYR A 241 -10.97 1.52 11.39
N SER A 242 -10.80 1.30 12.69
CA SER A 242 -11.86 1.52 13.68
C SER A 242 -12.28 3.00 13.71
N THR A 243 -13.59 3.22 13.91
CA THR A 243 -14.16 4.55 14.16
C THR A 243 -14.29 4.87 15.64
N ASP A 244 -13.89 3.97 16.54
CA ASP A 244 -13.82 4.20 17.97
C ASP A 244 -12.75 5.25 18.29
N GLU A 245 -13.10 6.23 19.13
CA GLU A 245 -12.22 7.35 19.50
C GLU A 245 -10.90 6.88 20.11
N ALA A 246 -10.91 5.78 20.87
CA ALA A 246 -9.68 5.23 21.45
C ALA A 246 -8.69 4.78 20.37
N TYR A 247 -9.19 4.16 19.29
CA TYR A 247 -8.35 3.74 18.16
C TYR A 247 -8.02 4.87 17.21
N VAL A 248 -8.97 5.79 16.93
CA VAL A 248 -8.74 6.95 16.05
C VAL A 248 -7.59 7.82 16.58
N LYS A 249 -7.47 7.96 17.88
CA LYS A 249 -6.42 8.76 18.53
C LYS A 249 -5.07 8.03 18.64
N THR A 250 -5.01 6.74 18.43
CA THR A 250 -3.82 5.92 18.70
C THR A 250 -3.37 5.06 17.54
N VAL A 251 -4.21 4.12 17.07
CA VAL A 251 -3.87 3.08 16.09
C VAL A 251 -4.30 3.44 14.67
N ASN A 252 -5.45 4.11 14.50
CA ASN A 252 -5.90 4.57 13.19
C ASN A 252 -5.02 5.73 12.72
N ARG A 253 -3.97 5.38 11.96
CA ARG A 253 -2.92 6.34 11.55
C ARG A 253 -3.42 7.44 10.64
N THR A 254 -4.43 7.16 9.82
CA THR A 254 -5.00 8.13 8.88
C THR A 254 -6.06 9.03 9.51
N GLY A 255 -6.64 8.63 10.65
CA GLY A 255 -7.78 9.32 11.26
C GLY A 255 -9.08 9.21 10.46
N ILE A 256 -9.13 8.32 9.46
CA ILE A 256 -10.34 8.12 8.65
C ILE A 256 -11.48 7.55 9.49
N ARG A 257 -12.69 8.06 9.26
CA ARG A 257 -13.93 7.66 9.98
C ARG A 257 -14.97 7.16 8.99
N ASP A 258 -14.75 5.97 8.45
CA ASP A 258 -15.69 5.33 7.54
C ASP A 258 -16.28 4.07 8.18
N LYS A 259 -17.57 4.15 8.55
CA LYS A 259 -18.28 3.06 9.25
C LYS A 259 -18.34 1.77 8.42
N LYS A 260 -18.49 1.88 7.09
CA LYS A 260 -18.55 0.70 6.21
C LYS A 260 -17.18 0.01 6.13
N LEU A 261 -16.10 0.79 5.98
CA LEU A 261 -14.73 0.23 6.00
C LEU A 261 -14.41 -0.44 7.34
N ALA A 262 -14.76 0.20 8.45
CA ALA A 262 -14.59 -0.35 9.79
C ALA A 262 -15.36 -1.67 9.96
N GLN A 263 -16.62 -1.74 9.49
CA GLN A 263 -17.42 -2.95 9.59
C GLN A 263 -16.83 -4.09 8.75
N LEU A 264 -16.40 -3.82 7.51
CA LEU A 264 -15.75 -4.82 6.65
C LEU A 264 -14.47 -5.38 7.28
N ALA A 265 -13.67 -4.54 7.94
CA ALA A 265 -12.49 -4.98 8.67
C ALA A 265 -12.85 -5.92 9.86
N VAL A 266 -13.92 -5.58 10.60
CA VAL A 266 -14.44 -6.43 11.69
C VAL A 266 -15.00 -7.76 11.15
N ASP A 267 -15.69 -7.72 10.01
CA ASP A 267 -16.26 -8.93 9.39
C ASP A 267 -15.18 -9.90 8.91
N MET A 268 -14.04 -9.40 8.43
CA MET A 268 -12.87 -10.23 8.15
C MET A 268 -12.37 -10.94 9.41
N ARG A 269 -12.17 -10.20 10.51
CA ARG A 269 -11.69 -10.74 11.79
C ARG A 269 -12.60 -11.81 12.37
N LYS A 270 -13.91 -11.71 12.10
CA LYS A 270 -14.93 -12.67 12.58
C LYS A 270 -15.13 -13.89 11.68
N THR A 271 -14.29 -14.06 10.66
CA THR A 271 -14.36 -15.27 9.82
C THR A 271 -13.91 -16.49 10.62
N GLU A 272 -14.66 -17.59 10.49
CA GLU A 272 -14.32 -18.84 11.17
C GLU A 272 -12.92 -19.34 10.76
N PRO A 273 -12.10 -19.81 11.70
CA PRO A 273 -10.80 -20.36 11.40
C PRO A 273 -10.89 -21.49 10.35
N GLY A 274 -10.07 -21.41 9.31
CA GLY A 274 -10.05 -22.37 8.20
C GLY A 274 -11.01 -22.05 7.05
N ASP A 275 -11.93 -21.13 7.18
CA ASP A 275 -12.78 -20.65 6.06
C ASP A 275 -12.03 -19.62 5.21
N VAL A 276 -11.06 -20.12 4.45
CA VAL A 276 -10.15 -19.31 3.61
C VAL A 276 -10.93 -18.55 2.54
N LEU A 277 -11.93 -19.19 1.91
CA LEU A 277 -12.71 -18.56 0.85
C LEU A 277 -13.51 -17.36 1.37
N SER A 278 -14.28 -17.52 2.43
CA SER A 278 -15.03 -16.42 3.04
C SER A 278 -14.11 -15.28 3.51
N TYR A 279 -12.93 -15.63 4.05
CA TYR A 279 -11.96 -14.61 4.42
C TYR A 279 -11.47 -13.82 3.20
N CYS A 280 -11.12 -14.48 2.08
CA CYS A 280 -10.71 -13.81 0.85
C CYS A 280 -11.81 -12.95 0.26
N GLN A 281 -13.06 -13.41 0.25
CA GLN A 281 -14.21 -12.63 -0.23
C GLN A 281 -14.40 -11.34 0.60
N LYS A 282 -14.32 -11.43 1.92
CA LYS A 282 -14.40 -10.27 2.82
C LYS A 282 -13.19 -9.35 2.65
N TRP A 283 -12.00 -9.91 2.44
CA TRP A 283 -10.80 -9.15 2.17
C TRP A 283 -10.92 -8.35 0.87
N VAL A 284 -11.42 -8.94 -0.21
CA VAL A 284 -11.70 -8.22 -1.47
C VAL A 284 -12.70 -7.10 -1.24
N ALA A 285 -13.82 -7.35 -0.54
CA ALA A 285 -14.81 -6.33 -0.23
C ALA A 285 -14.23 -5.18 0.61
N PHE A 286 -13.31 -5.48 1.54
CA PHE A 286 -12.55 -4.48 2.29
C PHE A 286 -11.66 -3.65 1.34
N GLN A 287 -10.93 -4.29 0.42
CA GLN A 287 -10.05 -3.60 -0.54
C GLN A 287 -10.85 -2.69 -1.49
N GLU A 288 -12.01 -3.13 -2.00
CA GLU A 288 -12.91 -2.31 -2.82
C GLU A 288 -13.32 -1.04 -2.06
N ARG A 289 -13.75 -1.17 -0.80
CA ARG A 289 -14.14 0.00 0.01
C ARG A 289 -12.94 0.88 0.34
N TRP A 290 -11.80 0.29 0.66
CA TRP A 290 -10.58 1.02 0.98
C TRP A 290 -10.13 1.91 -0.19
N THR A 291 -10.14 1.38 -1.42
CA THR A 291 -9.77 2.15 -2.63
C THR A 291 -10.80 3.25 -2.93
N GLU A 292 -12.09 3.03 -2.62
CA GLU A 292 -13.12 4.07 -2.77
C GLU A 292 -12.94 5.22 -1.76
N VAL A 293 -12.66 4.90 -0.49
CA VAL A 293 -12.46 5.87 0.60
C VAL A 293 -11.13 6.58 0.46
N LEU A 294 -10.11 5.88 -0.01
CA LEU A 294 -8.76 6.36 -0.29
C LEU A 294 -8.15 7.12 0.89
N SER A 295 -8.02 6.45 2.02
CA SER A 295 -7.34 7.03 3.20
C SER A 295 -5.81 7.13 3.03
N ALA A 296 -5.27 6.44 2.04
CA ALA A 296 -3.91 6.57 1.54
C ALA A 296 -3.89 6.26 0.04
N ILE A 297 -2.92 6.83 -0.69
CA ILE A 297 -2.65 6.45 -2.08
C ILE A 297 -1.66 5.29 -2.04
N PRO A 298 -2.04 4.09 -2.50
CA PRO A 298 -1.09 2.99 -2.64
C PRO A 298 -0.15 3.31 -3.80
N VAL A 299 1.14 3.11 -3.62
CA VAL A 299 2.14 3.44 -4.66
C VAL A 299 2.65 2.17 -5.31
N TYR A 300 3.40 1.35 -4.59
CA TYR A 300 3.92 0.08 -5.12
C TYR A 300 4.09 -0.97 -4.03
N SER A 301 4.08 -2.22 -4.48
CA SER A 301 4.65 -3.35 -3.77
C SER A 301 5.73 -3.99 -4.63
N ASN A 302 6.78 -4.53 -4.02
CA ASN A 302 7.97 -4.96 -4.73
C ASN A 302 8.41 -6.37 -4.31
N VAL A 303 9.35 -6.94 -5.09
CA VAL A 303 10.16 -8.07 -4.67
C VAL A 303 11.38 -7.51 -3.91
N TYR A 304 11.68 -8.09 -2.77
CA TYR A 304 12.94 -7.86 -2.07
C TYR A 304 14.01 -8.78 -2.61
N PHE A 305 15.24 -8.27 -2.71
CA PHE A 305 16.43 -9.02 -3.05
C PHE A 305 17.43 -8.93 -1.91
N ASP A 306 17.90 -10.08 -1.47
CA ASP A 306 18.97 -10.21 -0.49
C ASP A 306 20.19 -10.76 -1.20
N PHE A 307 21.31 -10.04 -1.16
CA PHE A 307 22.59 -10.47 -1.71
C PHE A 307 23.53 -10.85 -0.56
N TYR A 308 24.14 -12.00 -0.62
CA TYR A 308 24.99 -12.48 0.46
C TYR A 308 26.19 -13.26 -0.05
N THR A 309 27.26 -13.31 0.75
CA THR A 309 28.45 -14.09 0.40
C THR A 309 28.14 -15.58 0.43
N THR A 310 28.78 -16.37 -0.45
CA THR A 310 28.63 -17.85 -0.47
C THR A 310 29.11 -18.51 0.82
N ARG A 311 29.84 -17.79 1.68
CA ARG A 311 30.21 -18.26 3.04
C ARG A 311 29.01 -18.38 3.96
N LEU A 312 28.00 -17.52 3.77
CA LEU A 312 26.77 -17.54 4.58
C LEU A 312 25.91 -18.74 4.14
N GLN A 313 25.90 -19.80 4.94
CA GLN A 313 25.17 -21.03 4.69
C GLN A 313 23.83 -21.04 5.42
N ASN A 314 22.86 -21.79 4.89
CA ASN A 314 21.53 -21.98 5.49
C ASN A 314 20.69 -20.68 5.61
N TYR A 315 21.08 -19.62 4.92
CA TYR A 315 20.27 -18.39 4.87
C TYR A 315 19.05 -18.61 3.98
N ARG A 316 17.84 -18.62 4.58
CA ARG A 316 16.57 -18.85 3.88
C ARG A 316 15.56 -17.78 4.27
N VAL A 317 15.18 -16.95 3.32
CA VAL A 317 14.17 -15.90 3.47
C VAL A 317 12.96 -16.18 2.60
N THR A 318 11.79 -15.79 3.07
CA THR A 318 10.53 -15.88 2.34
C THR A 318 9.68 -14.65 2.67
N GLU A 319 8.55 -14.49 2.01
CA GLU A 319 7.55 -13.45 2.32
C GLU A 319 7.04 -13.54 3.77
N ASN A 320 7.11 -14.73 4.39
CA ASN A 320 6.65 -15.01 5.75
C ASN A 320 7.77 -15.15 6.78
N GLN A 321 9.03 -15.16 6.34
CA GLN A 321 10.20 -15.28 7.20
C GLN A 321 11.13 -14.08 7.01
N THR A 322 11.23 -13.25 8.04
CA THR A 322 12.09 -12.07 8.00
C THR A 322 13.58 -12.45 7.98
N TRP A 323 14.45 -11.55 7.48
CA TRP A 323 15.90 -11.77 7.50
C TRP A 323 16.43 -12.00 8.92
N THR A 324 15.83 -11.37 9.94
CA THR A 324 16.22 -11.58 11.36
C THR A 324 15.92 -12.98 11.86
N GLN A 325 14.89 -13.64 11.34
CA GLN A 325 14.61 -15.05 11.62
C GLN A 325 15.52 -15.96 10.82
N ALA A 326 15.78 -15.63 9.55
CA ALA A 326 16.64 -16.41 8.68
C ALA A 326 18.10 -16.42 9.14
N ILE A 327 18.61 -15.29 9.64
CA ILE A 327 20.02 -15.18 10.07
C ILE A 327 20.31 -16.00 11.33
N VAL A 328 19.31 -16.26 12.18
CA VAL A 328 19.48 -17.12 13.38
C VAL A 328 19.84 -18.56 13.01
N GLY A 329 19.32 -19.06 11.89
CA GLY A 329 19.63 -20.39 11.39
C GLY A 329 20.83 -20.46 10.43
N ALA A 330 21.39 -19.31 10.08
CA ALA A 330 22.53 -19.24 9.16
C ALA A 330 23.87 -19.46 9.88
N THR A 331 24.88 -19.88 9.13
CA THR A 331 26.27 -20.08 9.61
C THR A 331 27.24 -19.49 8.60
N LEU A 332 28.42 -19.03 9.08
CA LEU A 332 29.54 -18.54 8.27
C LEU A 332 30.59 -19.63 8.10
#